data_2d3cf5b25201067b69c8f1abbc6bafde
#
_entry.id   2d3cf5b25201067b69c8f1abbc6bafde
#
_cell.length_a   1.000
_cell.length_b   1.000
_cell.length_c   1.000
_cell.angle_alpha   90.00
_cell.angle_beta   90.00
_cell.angle_gamma   90.00
#
_symmetry.space_group_name_H-M   'P 1'
#
loop_
_entity.id
_entity.type
_entity.pdbx_description
1 polymer ?
#
loop_
_entity_poly.entity_id
_entity_poly.type
_entity_poly.pdbx_seq_one_letter_code
_entity_poly.pdbx_strand_id
1 'polypeptide(L)'
;MHHTFTPKGVCSTKIEFDIEDKNIIRNVAFTGGCNGNLKAVSKLIEGKNAKEIAELLKGNTCGPKPTSCADQLSIALIEALEKEK
;
A
#
# COMPACT_ATOMS: atom_id res chain seq x y z
N MET A 1 7.20 -0.35 -12.83
CA MET A 1 7.54 1.05 -12.48
C MET A 1 7.52 1.25 -10.98
N HIS A 2 8.50 1.94 -10.44
CA HIS A 2 8.60 2.18 -9.00
C HIS A 2 7.77 3.39 -8.57
N HIS A 3 7.04 3.26 -7.46
CA HIS A 3 6.21 4.32 -6.91
C HIS A 3 6.58 4.57 -5.45
N THR A 4 6.52 5.82 -5.04
CA THR A 4 6.72 6.25 -3.66
C THR A 4 5.53 7.10 -3.24
N PHE A 5 4.99 6.83 -2.07
CA PHE A 5 3.81 7.53 -1.55
C PHE A 5 4.05 7.95 -0.11
N THR A 6 3.63 9.16 0.24
CA THR A 6 3.72 9.66 1.62
C THR A 6 2.34 9.54 2.27
N PRO A 7 2.14 8.56 3.17
CA PRO A 7 0.84 8.38 3.81
C PRO A 7 0.56 9.48 4.81
N LYS A 8 -0.73 9.71 5.09
CA LYS A 8 -1.17 10.75 6.02
C LYS A 8 -2.04 10.13 7.11
N GLY A 9 -1.89 10.67 8.33
CA GLY A 9 -2.70 10.24 9.46
C GLY A 9 -2.36 8.87 10.02
N VAL A 10 -1.20 8.33 9.68
CA VAL A 10 -0.74 7.03 10.13
C VAL A 10 0.72 7.10 10.59
N CYS A 11 1.20 6.05 11.24
CA CYS A 11 2.54 6.04 11.83
C CYS A 11 3.66 5.80 10.81
N SER A 12 3.39 5.19 9.69
CA SER A 12 4.41 5.05 8.65
C SER A 12 4.61 6.37 7.92
N THR A 13 5.84 6.61 7.47
CA THR A 13 6.22 7.88 6.84
C THR A 13 6.40 7.78 5.33
N LYS A 14 6.55 6.56 4.82
CA LYS A 14 6.74 6.34 3.39
C LYS A 14 6.29 4.94 3.00
N ILE A 15 5.67 4.83 1.85
CA ILE A 15 5.29 3.54 1.25
C ILE A 15 5.91 3.49 -0.14
N GLU A 16 6.65 2.42 -0.42
CA GLU A 16 7.27 2.21 -1.72
C GLU A 16 6.85 0.86 -2.29
N PHE A 17 6.70 0.77 -3.59
CA PHE A 17 6.36 -0.48 -4.26
C PHE A 17 6.61 -0.36 -5.75
N ASP A 18 6.70 -1.52 -6.42
CA ASP A 18 6.79 -1.58 -7.88
C ASP A 18 5.50 -2.16 -8.43
N ILE A 19 5.07 -1.66 -9.57
CA ILE A 19 3.96 -2.24 -10.33
C ILE A 19 4.54 -2.79 -11.62
N GLU A 20 4.37 -4.10 -11.84
CA GLU A 20 4.83 -4.79 -13.03
C GLU A 20 3.67 -5.07 -13.98
N ASP A 21 3.94 -5.69 -15.11
CA ASP A 21 2.94 -6.02 -16.11
C ASP A 21 1.72 -6.70 -15.47
N LYS A 22 0.54 -6.38 -15.98
CA LYS A 22 -0.75 -6.89 -15.48
C LYS A 22 -1.05 -6.43 -14.05
N ASN A 23 -0.49 -5.28 -13.67
CA ASN A 23 -0.73 -4.65 -12.36
C ASN A 23 -0.32 -5.51 -11.17
N ILE A 24 0.81 -6.21 -11.30
CA ILE A 24 1.33 -7.07 -10.23
C ILE A 24 2.22 -6.25 -9.30
N ILE A 25 1.94 -6.33 -7.99
CA ILE A 25 2.69 -5.62 -6.95
C ILE A 25 3.99 -6.36 -6.64
N ARG A 26 5.10 -5.62 -6.55
CA ARG A 26 6.40 -6.16 -6.14
C ARG A 26 7.10 -5.20 -5.19
N ASN A 27 7.94 -5.76 -4.33
CA ASN A 27 8.88 -4.99 -3.50
C ASN A 27 8.21 -3.93 -2.63
N VAL A 28 7.09 -4.25 -2.01
CA VAL A 28 6.40 -3.32 -1.11
C VAL A 28 7.25 -3.10 0.14
N ALA A 29 7.47 -1.85 0.50
CA ALA A 29 8.21 -1.48 1.71
C ALA A 29 7.55 -0.30 2.40
N PHE A 30 7.42 -0.41 3.71
CA PHE A 30 6.93 0.69 4.56
C PHE A 30 8.09 1.21 5.40
N THR A 31 8.20 2.52 5.53
CA THR A 31 9.16 3.17 6.40
C THR A 31 8.44 3.67 7.64
N GLY A 32 8.90 3.27 8.82
CA GLY A 32 8.26 3.62 10.09
C GLY A 32 7.03 2.75 10.37
N GLY A 33 6.28 3.09 11.41
CA GLY A 33 5.05 2.40 11.77
C GLY A 33 5.27 1.06 12.47
N CYS A 34 4.28 0.19 12.38
CA CYS A 34 4.29 -1.12 13.05
C CYS A 34 5.06 -2.13 12.21
N ASN A 35 6.38 -2.20 12.42
CA ASN A 35 7.27 -3.01 11.58
C ASN A 35 6.80 -4.45 11.35
N GLY A 36 6.39 -5.14 12.40
CA GLY A 36 5.96 -6.54 12.29
C GLY A 36 4.75 -6.71 11.40
N ASN A 37 3.72 -5.91 11.66
CA ASN A 37 2.46 -5.97 10.90
C ASN A 37 2.65 -5.54 9.45
N LEU A 38 3.42 -4.47 9.24
CA LEU A 38 3.64 -3.96 7.88
C LEU A 38 4.51 -4.91 7.06
N LYS A 39 5.45 -5.59 7.69
CA LYS A 39 6.20 -6.65 7.01
C LYS A 39 5.29 -7.78 6.57
N ALA A 40 4.37 -8.19 7.44
CA ALA A 40 3.42 -9.25 7.11
C ALA A 40 2.53 -8.85 5.94
N VAL A 41 2.01 -7.61 5.96
CA VAL A 41 1.21 -7.09 4.86
C VAL A 41 2.01 -7.10 3.55
N SER A 42 3.26 -6.63 3.60
CA SER A 42 4.13 -6.62 2.41
C SER A 42 4.31 -8.01 1.82
N LYS A 43 4.49 -9.01 2.67
CA LYS A 43 4.64 -10.39 2.20
C LYS A 43 3.35 -10.95 1.62
N LEU A 44 2.22 -10.63 2.23
CA LEU A 44 0.92 -11.15 1.79
C LEU A 44 0.51 -10.60 0.43
N ILE A 45 0.86 -9.36 0.13
CA ILE A 45 0.44 -8.72 -1.12
C ILE A 45 1.47 -8.84 -2.25
N GLU A 46 2.67 -9.33 -1.93
CA GLU A 46 3.72 -9.54 -2.95
C GLU A 46 3.19 -10.47 -4.05
N GLY A 47 3.30 -10.03 -5.30
CA GLY A 47 2.84 -10.82 -6.44
C GLY A 47 1.34 -10.79 -6.68
N LYS A 48 0.60 -10.00 -5.92
CA LYS A 48 -0.86 -9.90 -6.07
C LYS A 48 -1.22 -8.74 -7.01
N ASN A 49 -2.46 -8.76 -7.50
CA ASN A 49 -2.96 -7.71 -8.37
C ASN A 49 -3.25 -6.44 -7.57
N ALA A 50 -2.68 -5.31 -8.00
CA ALA A 50 -2.78 -4.04 -7.29
C ALA A 50 -4.23 -3.56 -7.16
N LYS A 51 -5.04 -3.74 -8.19
CA LYS A 51 -6.43 -3.32 -8.17
C LYS A 51 -7.24 -4.11 -7.13
N GLU A 52 -7.04 -5.42 -7.08
CA GLU A 52 -7.73 -6.27 -6.12
C GLU A 52 -7.33 -5.92 -4.69
N ILE A 53 -6.03 -5.70 -4.45
CA ILE A 53 -5.54 -5.34 -3.12
C ILE A 53 -6.06 -3.96 -2.72
N ALA A 54 -6.09 -3.00 -3.65
CA ALA A 54 -6.61 -1.66 -3.36
C ALA A 54 -8.07 -1.72 -2.94
N GLU A 55 -8.88 -2.50 -3.63
CA GLU A 55 -10.30 -2.67 -3.28
C GLU A 55 -10.47 -3.37 -1.93
N LEU A 56 -9.64 -4.36 -1.65
CA LEU A 56 -9.71 -5.13 -0.40
C LEU A 56 -9.35 -4.28 0.82
N LEU A 57 -8.33 -3.44 0.70
CA LEU A 57 -7.81 -2.66 1.83
C LEU A 57 -8.47 -1.29 1.99
N LYS A 58 -9.19 -0.83 0.99
CA LYS A 58 -9.85 0.48 1.04
C LYS A 58 -10.81 0.57 2.22
N GLY A 59 -10.65 1.64 3.02
CA GLY A 59 -11.50 1.84 4.18
C GLY A 59 -11.10 1.05 5.41
N ASN A 60 -10.00 0.32 5.36
CA ASN A 60 -9.50 -0.40 6.52
C ASN A 60 -8.89 0.59 7.52
N THR A 61 -9.59 0.80 8.63
CA THR A 61 -9.18 1.79 9.63
C THR A 61 -8.42 1.15 10.79
N CYS A 62 -7.71 1.98 11.56
CA CYS A 62 -6.90 1.53 12.70
C CYS A 62 -7.49 2.15 13.98
N GLY A 63 -8.27 1.36 14.74
CA GLY A 63 -8.91 1.84 15.96
C GLY A 63 -9.80 3.05 15.71
N PRO A 64 -9.65 4.13 16.50
CA PRO A 64 -10.46 5.33 16.33
C PRO A 64 -10.03 6.23 15.16
N LYS A 65 -8.91 5.92 14.52
CA LYS A 65 -8.41 6.73 13.39
C LYS A 65 -9.25 6.49 12.14
N PRO A 66 -9.45 7.52 11.31
CA PRO A 66 -10.25 7.37 10.08
C PRO A 66 -9.53 6.61 8.97
N THR A 67 -8.25 6.26 9.17
CA THR A 67 -7.45 5.56 8.16
C THR A 67 -6.45 4.62 8.84
N SER A 68 -5.68 3.90 8.05
CA SER A 68 -4.61 3.03 8.53
C SER A 68 -3.51 2.98 7.48
N CYS A 69 -2.38 2.36 7.81
CA CYS A 69 -1.32 2.15 6.82
C CYS A 69 -1.82 1.34 5.64
N ALA A 70 -2.68 0.35 5.89
CA ALA A 70 -3.28 -0.47 4.82
C ALA A 70 -4.21 0.36 3.94
N ASP A 71 -5.02 1.22 4.55
CA ASP A 71 -5.91 2.11 3.80
C ASP A 71 -5.11 3.09 2.95
N GLN A 72 -4.05 3.66 3.52
CA GLN A 72 -3.16 4.57 2.78
C GLN A 72 -2.45 3.84 1.62
N LEU A 73 -2.08 2.57 1.83
CA LEU A 73 -1.53 1.76 0.74
C LEU A 73 -2.55 1.60 -0.39
N SER A 74 -3.82 1.39 -0.08
CA SER A 74 -4.86 1.27 -1.11
C SER A 74 -4.95 2.54 -1.94
N ILE A 75 -4.87 3.71 -1.30
CA ILE A 75 -4.88 5.00 -2.00
C ILE A 75 -3.65 5.11 -2.90
N ALA A 76 -2.48 4.72 -2.40
CA ALA A 76 -1.24 4.75 -3.16
C ALA A 76 -1.32 3.86 -4.40
N LEU A 77 -1.89 2.66 -4.26
CA LEU A 77 -2.05 1.73 -5.38
C LEU A 77 -2.99 2.30 -6.43
N ILE A 78 -4.10 2.91 -6.02
CA ILE A 78 -5.05 3.51 -6.97
C ILE A 78 -4.38 4.64 -7.75
N GLU A 79 -3.65 5.53 -7.06
CA GLU A 79 -2.94 6.62 -7.73
C GLU A 79 -1.89 6.10 -8.70
N ALA A 80 -1.14 5.06 -8.29
CA ALA A 80 -0.12 4.46 -9.16
C ALA A 80 -0.75 3.87 -10.42
N LEU A 81 -1.86 3.16 -10.29
CA LEU A 81 -2.55 2.58 -11.44
C LEU A 81 -3.04 3.65 -12.40
N GLU A 82 -3.50 4.78 -11.89
CA GLU A 82 -3.93 5.91 -12.73
C GLU A 82 -2.75 6.51 -13.49
N LYS A 83 -1.59 6.63 -12.84
CA LYS A 83 -0.39 7.17 -13.49
C LYS A 83 0.15 6.26 -14.60
N GLU A 84 -0.10 4.96 -14.51
CA GLU A 84 0.41 3.99 -15.48
C GLU A 84 -0.54 3.75 -16.66
N LYS A 85 -1.67 4.40 -16.68
CA LYS A 85 -2.60 4.30 -17.82
C LYS A 85 -2.05 5.00 -19.06
#